data_0a2b212bcf1ec64673c191d702fa6086
#
_entry.id   0a2b212bcf1ec64673c191d702fa6086
#
_cell.length_a   1.000
_cell.length_b   1.000
_cell.length_c   1.000
_cell.angle_alpha   90.00
_cell.angle_beta   90.00
_cell.angle_gamma   90.00
#
_symmetry.space_group_name_H-M   'P 1'
#
loop_
_entity.id
_entity.type
_entity.pdbx_description
1 polymer ?
#
loop_
_entity_poly.entity_id
_entity_poly.type
_entity_poly.pdbx_seq_one_letter_code
_entity_poly.pdbx_strand_id
1 'polypeptide(L)'
;MINRLITLIIIFFVTTNLAVANSFKFETKNIEILKDKNKIIAGKGKAFSSDNKLEINADKFEYLKDINLLRSNGNGKAIIKSKKLIIKFDNAIFDQKKSIIEANGNIQVNQTDKNFVIETEKIFNDQKNGLINSTAKT
;
A
#
# COMPACT_ATOMS: atom_id res chain seq x y z
N MET A 1 9.54 -46.21 -3.06
CA MET A 1 9.91 -45.31 -4.14
C MET A 1 8.87 -44.22 -4.38
N ILE A 2 7.59 -44.51 -4.40
CA ILE A 2 6.50 -43.54 -4.62
C ILE A 2 6.42 -42.52 -3.48
N ASN A 3 6.68 -42.91 -2.23
CA ASN A 3 6.63 -42.03 -1.05
C ASN A 3 7.71 -40.96 -1.03
N ARG A 4 8.87 -41.19 -1.65
CA ARG A 4 9.94 -40.15 -1.74
C ARG A 4 9.61 -39.08 -2.75
N LEU A 5 8.94 -39.41 -3.83
CA LEU A 5 8.49 -38.48 -4.87
C LEU A 5 7.38 -37.56 -4.34
N ILE A 6 6.45 -38.11 -3.56
CA ILE A 6 5.35 -37.37 -2.94
C ILE A 6 5.89 -36.39 -1.88
N THR A 7 6.87 -36.82 -1.07
CA THR A 7 7.53 -35.97 -0.08
C THR A 7 8.28 -34.79 -0.73
N LEU A 8 8.93 -35.04 -1.86
CA LEU A 8 9.65 -34.00 -2.60
C LEU A 8 8.70 -32.98 -3.23
N ILE A 9 7.55 -33.42 -3.72
CA ILE A 9 6.50 -32.54 -4.27
C ILE A 9 5.88 -31.69 -3.17
N ILE A 10 5.64 -32.24 -1.99
CA ILE A 10 5.09 -31.50 -0.82
C ILE A 10 6.08 -30.43 -0.35
N ILE A 11 7.37 -30.71 -0.30
CA ILE A 11 8.41 -29.75 0.06
C ILE A 11 8.48 -28.61 -0.97
N PHE A 12 8.32 -28.92 -2.25
CA PHE A 12 8.30 -27.91 -3.31
C PHE A 12 7.09 -26.98 -3.20
N PHE A 13 5.92 -27.48 -2.83
CA PHE A 13 4.71 -26.66 -2.61
C PHE A 13 4.83 -25.73 -1.40
N VAL A 14 5.49 -26.16 -0.33
CA VAL A 14 5.69 -25.35 0.87
C VAL A 14 6.65 -24.20 0.63
N THR A 15 7.68 -24.38 -0.22
CA THR A 15 8.65 -23.31 -0.53
C THR A 15 8.08 -22.23 -1.44
N THR A 16 7.10 -22.54 -2.29
CA THR A 16 6.48 -21.53 -3.17
C THR A 16 5.53 -20.58 -2.44
N ASN A 17 4.97 -20.98 -1.30
CA ASN A 17 4.08 -20.12 -0.51
C ASN A 17 4.81 -19.06 0.34
N LEU A 18 6.11 -19.21 0.57
CA LEU A 18 6.91 -18.25 1.32
C LEU A 18 7.38 -17.05 0.48
N ALA A 19 7.26 -17.12 -0.85
CA ALA A 19 7.75 -16.09 -1.76
C ALA A 19 6.73 -14.98 -2.09
N VAL A 20 5.51 -15.02 -1.55
CA VAL A 20 4.40 -14.11 -1.92
C VAL A 20 4.15 -13.05 -0.84
N ALA A 21 5.13 -12.76 0.02
CA ALA A 21 4.95 -11.75 1.07
C ALA A 21 5.09 -10.33 0.50
N ASN A 22 4.08 -9.49 0.74
CA ASN A 22 4.13 -8.03 0.68
C ASN A 22 4.24 -7.39 -0.71
N SER A 23 3.33 -7.71 -1.61
CA SER A 23 3.16 -6.95 -2.85
C SER A 23 1.81 -6.24 -2.87
N PHE A 24 1.69 -5.17 -3.66
CA PHE A 24 0.41 -4.55 -3.94
C PHE A 24 -0.31 -5.27 -5.07
N LYS A 25 -1.64 -5.37 -4.98
CA LYS A 25 -2.53 -5.78 -6.06
C LYS A 25 -3.21 -4.55 -6.62
N PHE A 26 -3.34 -4.48 -7.95
CA PHE A 26 -3.94 -3.34 -8.62
C PHE A 26 -5.24 -3.74 -9.31
N GLU A 27 -6.26 -2.92 -9.14
CA GLU A 27 -7.51 -2.96 -9.90
C GLU A 27 -7.62 -1.66 -10.70
N THR A 28 -7.04 -1.65 -11.89
CA THR A 28 -7.00 -0.50 -12.79
C THR A 28 -7.22 -0.96 -14.22
N LYS A 29 -7.63 -0.03 -15.09
CA LYS A 29 -7.82 -0.32 -16.52
C LYS A 29 -6.51 -0.43 -17.29
N ASN A 30 -5.48 0.29 -16.87
CA ASN A 30 -4.20 0.37 -17.57
C ASN A 30 -3.06 0.04 -16.60
N ILE A 31 -2.29 -0.97 -16.93
CA ILE A 31 -1.09 -1.35 -16.20
C ILE A 31 0.06 -1.49 -17.18
N GLU A 32 1.18 -0.85 -16.87
CA GLU A 32 2.42 -0.96 -17.64
C GLU A 32 3.53 -1.46 -16.73
N ILE A 33 4.22 -2.50 -17.18
CA ILE A 33 5.35 -3.09 -16.45
C ILE A 33 6.63 -2.67 -17.16
N LEU A 34 7.46 -1.88 -16.48
CA LEU A 34 8.68 -1.33 -17.04
C LEU A 34 9.91 -2.07 -16.52
N LYS A 35 10.96 -2.07 -17.36
CA LYS A 35 12.33 -2.55 -17.13
C LYS A 35 12.46 -3.66 -16.08
N ASP A 36 12.83 -4.84 -16.53
CA ASP A 36 13.17 -5.99 -15.70
C ASP A 36 12.06 -6.36 -14.69
N LYS A 37 10.84 -5.91 -14.96
CA LYS A 37 9.64 -6.14 -14.13
C LYS A 37 9.73 -5.54 -12.72
N ASN A 38 10.64 -4.57 -12.48
CA ASN A 38 10.81 -3.96 -11.17
C ASN A 38 9.88 -2.76 -10.92
N LYS A 39 9.37 -2.14 -11.99
CA LYS A 39 8.50 -0.97 -11.88
C LYS A 39 7.16 -1.23 -12.55
N ILE A 40 6.09 -0.97 -11.82
CA ILE A 40 4.73 -1.02 -12.35
C ILE A 40 4.15 0.39 -12.32
N ILE A 41 3.60 0.83 -13.45
CA ILE A 41 2.80 2.05 -13.55
C ILE A 41 1.36 1.64 -13.78
N ALA A 42 0.46 2.09 -12.94
CA ALA A 42 -0.97 1.83 -13.07
C ALA A 42 -1.74 3.13 -13.16
N GLY A 43 -2.77 3.16 -13.97
CA GLY A 43 -3.66 4.30 -14.11
C GLY A 43 -4.67 4.38 -12.99
N LYS A 44 -5.72 5.19 -13.21
CA LYS A 44 -6.78 5.43 -12.23
C LYS A 44 -7.43 4.11 -11.77
N GLY A 45 -7.54 3.95 -10.47
CA GLY A 45 -8.15 2.76 -9.86
C GLY A 45 -7.77 2.58 -8.41
N LYS A 46 -7.59 1.32 -8.03
CA LYS A 46 -7.32 0.92 -6.64
C LYS A 46 -6.06 0.08 -6.55
N ALA A 47 -5.35 0.24 -5.43
CA ALA A 47 -4.27 -0.63 -5.02
C ALA A 47 -4.61 -1.22 -3.65
N PHE A 48 -4.31 -2.49 -3.46
CA PHE A 48 -4.53 -3.20 -2.20
C PHE A 48 -3.23 -3.77 -1.69
N SER A 49 -2.98 -3.66 -0.40
CA SER A 49 -1.90 -4.41 0.22
C SER A 49 -2.20 -5.91 0.19
N SER A 50 -1.16 -6.75 0.23
CA SER A 50 -1.31 -8.21 0.14
C SER A 50 -2.17 -8.81 1.25
N ASP A 51 -2.20 -8.18 2.42
CA ASP A 51 -3.05 -8.57 3.56
C ASP A 51 -4.45 -7.96 3.54
N ASN A 52 -4.79 -7.17 2.51
CA ASN A 52 -6.05 -6.43 2.35
C ASN A 52 -6.37 -5.43 3.47
N LYS A 53 -5.41 -5.07 4.31
CA LYS A 53 -5.63 -4.09 5.38
C LYS A 53 -5.58 -2.65 4.90
N LEU A 54 -4.94 -2.41 3.77
CA LEU A 54 -4.80 -1.09 3.16
C LEU A 54 -5.39 -1.09 1.75
N GLU A 55 -6.29 -0.17 1.50
CA GLU A 55 -6.86 0.11 0.19
C GLU A 55 -6.56 1.56 -0.20
N ILE A 56 -6.05 1.77 -1.41
CA ILE A 56 -5.68 3.07 -1.90
C ILE A 56 -6.36 3.33 -3.23
N ASN A 57 -7.06 4.47 -3.33
CA ASN A 57 -7.61 4.97 -4.58
C ASN A 57 -6.78 6.17 -5.03
N ALA A 58 -6.43 6.24 -6.30
CA ALA A 58 -5.71 7.38 -6.88
C ALA A 58 -5.88 7.42 -8.40
N ASP A 59 -5.45 8.53 -9.00
CA ASP A 59 -5.47 8.67 -10.46
C ASP A 59 -4.29 7.97 -11.14
N LYS A 60 -3.18 7.84 -10.43
CA LYS A 60 -1.97 7.19 -10.93
C LYS A 60 -1.18 6.52 -9.80
N PHE A 61 -0.63 5.36 -10.11
CA PHE A 61 0.25 4.62 -9.22
C PHE A 61 1.60 4.33 -9.88
N GLU A 62 2.65 4.38 -9.09
CA GLU A 62 3.98 3.92 -9.44
C GLU A 62 4.48 3.00 -8.34
N TYR A 63 4.76 1.75 -8.68
CA TYR A 63 5.20 0.76 -7.70
C TYR A 63 6.60 0.26 -8.03
N LEU A 64 7.50 0.43 -7.07
CA LEU A 64 8.88 -0.06 -7.14
C LEU A 64 8.98 -1.35 -6.34
N LYS A 65 9.02 -2.48 -7.03
CA LYS A 65 8.93 -3.82 -6.41
C LYS A 65 10.12 -4.15 -5.52
N ASP A 66 11.33 -3.81 -5.93
CA ASP A 66 12.56 -4.16 -5.23
C ASP A 66 12.67 -3.51 -3.84
N ILE A 67 12.12 -2.31 -3.68
CA ILE A 67 12.07 -1.60 -2.39
C ILE A 67 10.69 -1.58 -1.76
N ASN A 68 9.72 -2.24 -2.39
CA ASN A 68 8.33 -2.33 -1.93
C ASN A 68 7.71 -0.96 -1.58
N LEU A 69 7.87 -0.01 -2.50
CA LEU A 69 7.44 1.36 -2.34
C LEU A 69 6.38 1.71 -3.38
N LEU A 70 5.23 2.17 -2.92
CA LEU A 70 4.13 2.63 -3.77
C LEU A 70 3.99 4.14 -3.68
N ARG A 71 3.98 4.81 -4.84
CA ARG A 71 3.62 6.22 -4.97
C ARG A 71 2.22 6.32 -5.57
N SER A 72 1.39 7.17 -4.98
CA SER A 72 0.01 7.42 -5.44
C SER A 72 -0.18 8.90 -5.65
N ASN A 73 -0.70 9.29 -6.81
CA ASN A 73 -0.85 10.68 -7.19
C ASN A 73 -2.26 10.97 -7.73
N GLY A 74 -2.82 12.07 -7.30
CA GLY A 74 -4.08 12.61 -7.78
C GLY A 74 -5.30 12.01 -7.10
N ASN A 75 -6.13 12.85 -6.50
CA ASN A 75 -7.41 12.48 -5.86
C ASN A 75 -7.29 11.25 -4.97
N GLY A 76 -6.26 11.23 -4.13
CA GLY A 76 -5.90 10.08 -3.33
C GLY A 76 -6.83 9.85 -2.15
N LYS A 77 -7.06 8.57 -1.84
CA LYS A 77 -7.80 8.14 -0.67
C LYS A 77 -7.24 6.81 -0.20
N ALA A 78 -6.67 6.80 1.01
CA ALA A 78 -6.20 5.58 1.65
C ALA A 78 -7.16 5.17 2.74
N ILE A 79 -7.52 3.90 2.78
CA ILE A 79 -8.40 3.31 3.79
C ILE A 79 -7.57 2.30 4.58
N ILE A 80 -7.34 2.58 5.85
CA ILE A 80 -6.67 1.66 6.78
C ILE A 80 -7.74 0.97 7.60
N LYS A 81 -8.11 -0.24 7.19
CA LYS A 81 -9.28 -0.96 7.73
C LYS A 81 -9.14 -1.28 9.22
N SER A 82 -7.96 -1.69 9.66
CA SER A 82 -7.72 -2.08 11.05
C SER A 82 -7.86 -0.93 12.04
N LYS A 83 -7.61 0.29 11.59
CA LYS A 83 -7.67 1.51 12.42
C LYS A 83 -8.89 2.37 12.13
N LYS A 84 -9.74 1.97 11.19
CA LYS A 84 -10.89 2.73 10.71
C LYS A 84 -10.53 4.16 10.29
N LEU A 85 -9.35 4.32 9.69
CA LEU A 85 -8.84 5.59 9.20
C LEU A 85 -9.07 5.72 7.69
N ILE A 86 -9.50 6.90 7.28
CA ILE A 86 -9.55 7.31 5.88
C ILE A 86 -8.67 8.56 5.74
N ILE A 87 -7.68 8.49 4.86
CA ILE A 87 -6.76 9.60 4.59
C ILE A 87 -6.98 10.05 3.14
N LYS A 88 -7.43 11.28 2.94
CA LYS A 88 -7.48 11.91 1.61
C LYS A 88 -6.23 12.74 1.41
N PHE A 89 -5.69 12.72 0.18
CA PHE A 89 -4.42 13.37 -0.13
C PHE A 89 -4.33 13.71 -1.62
N ASP A 90 -3.39 14.59 -1.98
CA ASP A 90 -3.02 14.82 -3.38
C ASP A 90 -1.94 13.83 -3.82
N ASN A 91 -0.92 13.61 -2.98
CA ASN A 91 0.17 12.69 -3.24
C ASN A 91 0.51 11.89 -2.00
N ALA A 92 0.86 10.64 -2.14
CA ALA A 92 1.29 9.82 -1.02
C ALA A 92 2.35 8.79 -1.41
N ILE A 93 3.16 8.42 -0.44
CA ILE A 93 4.16 7.36 -0.54
C ILE A 93 3.86 6.35 0.56
N PHE A 94 3.76 5.09 0.16
CA PHE A 94 3.53 3.95 1.04
C PHE A 94 4.78 3.07 1.02
N ASP A 95 5.55 3.12 2.08
CA ASP A 95 6.74 2.30 2.25
C ASP A 95 6.38 1.07 3.07
N GLN A 96 6.23 -0.06 2.41
CA GLN A 96 5.81 -1.31 3.06
C GLN A 96 6.92 -1.92 3.91
N LYS A 97 8.18 -1.74 3.54
CA LYS A 97 9.29 -2.26 4.34
C LYS A 97 9.40 -1.58 5.70
N LYS A 98 9.17 -0.27 5.73
CA LYS A 98 9.20 0.53 6.95
C LYS A 98 7.84 0.68 7.62
N SER A 99 6.76 0.25 6.97
CA SER A 99 5.37 0.45 7.41
C SER A 99 5.05 1.93 7.64
N ILE A 100 5.48 2.79 6.72
CA ILE A 100 5.34 4.24 6.79
C ILE A 100 4.45 4.73 5.65
N ILE A 101 3.55 5.65 5.96
CA ILE A 101 2.76 6.41 5.00
C ILE A 101 3.12 7.88 5.13
N GLU A 102 3.59 8.48 4.04
CA GLU A 102 3.75 9.92 3.92
C GLU A 102 2.75 10.45 2.90
N ALA A 103 1.94 11.43 3.28
CA ALA A 103 0.97 12.04 2.40
C ALA A 103 1.13 13.56 2.41
N ASN A 104 0.95 14.18 1.24
CA ASN A 104 1.09 15.60 1.03
C ASN A 104 -0.09 16.17 0.24
N GLY A 105 -0.44 17.40 0.55
CA GLY A 105 -1.41 18.19 -0.20
C GLY A 105 -2.86 17.91 0.20
N ASN A 106 -3.52 18.91 0.73
CA ASN A 106 -4.94 18.88 1.08
C ASN A 106 -5.34 17.62 1.87
N ILE A 107 -4.58 17.33 2.91
CA ILE A 107 -4.77 16.14 3.72
C ILE A 107 -6.02 16.28 4.59
N GLN A 108 -6.87 15.25 4.54
CA GLN A 108 -7.99 15.09 5.47
C GLN A 108 -7.90 13.69 6.07
N VAL A 109 -7.75 13.60 7.37
CA VAL A 109 -7.75 12.33 8.11
C VAL A 109 -9.07 12.21 8.87
N ASN A 110 -9.80 11.15 8.59
CA ASN A 110 -11.07 10.86 9.25
C ASN A 110 -10.97 9.49 9.94
N GLN A 111 -11.21 9.49 11.25
CA GLN A 111 -11.39 8.25 12.00
C GLN A 111 -12.89 7.99 12.17
N THR A 112 -13.41 7.02 11.43
CA THR A 112 -14.85 6.82 11.24
C THR A 112 -15.61 6.42 12.50
N ASP A 113 -14.96 5.74 13.43
CA ASP A 113 -15.60 5.29 14.69
C ASP A 113 -15.59 6.33 15.80
N LYS A 114 -14.83 7.44 15.66
CA LYS A 114 -14.68 8.48 16.68
C LYS A 114 -15.13 9.86 16.24
N ASN A 115 -15.73 10.00 15.06
CA ASN A 115 -16.14 11.29 14.49
C ASN A 115 -15.04 12.37 14.55
N PHE A 116 -13.83 11.97 14.22
CA PHE A 116 -12.65 12.80 14.34
C PHE A 116 -12.10 13.12 12.96
N VAL A 117 -11.89 14.39 12.66
CA VAL A 117 -11.35 14.85 11.39
C VAL A 117 -10.18 15.79 11.64
N ILE A 118 -9.04 15.51 11.00
CA ILE A 118 -7.88 16.41 10.96
C ILE A 118 -7.71 16.91 9.53
N GLU A 119 -7.50 18.20 9.37
CA GLU A 119 -7.10 18.82 8.11
C GLU A 119 -5.68 19.36 8.26
N THR A 120 -4.80 19.00 7.31
CA THR A 120 -3.38 19.39 7.34
C THR A 120 -2.79 19.36 5.93
N GLU A 121 -1.56 19.87 5.78
CA GLU A 121 -0.85 19.86 4.49
C GLU A 121 0.05 18.64 4.32
N LYS A 122 0.53 18.08 5.41
CA LYS A 122 1.42 16.92 5.38
C LYS A 122 1.15 16.01 6.57
N ILE A 123 1.18 14.72 6.31
CA ILE A 123 1.05 13.71 7.35
C ILE A 123 2.13 12.63 7.20
N PHE A 124 2.63 12.18 8.33
CA PHE A 124 3.54 11.05 8.45
C PHE A 124 2.91 10.05 9.41
N ASN A 125 2.63 8.86 8.95
CA ASN A 125 2.04 7.79 9.75
C ASN A 125 3.01 6.62 9.84
N ASP A 126 3.54 6.41 11.03
CA ASP A 126 4.30 5.20 11.37
C ASP A 126 3.33 4.14 11.88
N GLN A 127 2.94 3.22 11.00
CA GLN A 127 1.96 2.19 11.31
C GLN A 127 2.49 1.18 12.34
N LYS A 128 3.80 0.94 12.34
CA LYS A 128 4.44 -0.01 13.25
C LYS A 128 4.39 0.47 14.70
N ASN A 129 4.60 1.76 14.93
CA ASN A 129 4.57 2.38 16.26
C ASN A 129 3.24 3.05 16.59
N GLY A 130 2.30 3.08 15.65
CA GLY A 130 0.99 3.70 15.83
C GLY A 130 1.02 5.23 15.93
N LEU A 131 2.08 5.88 15.42
CA LEU A 131 2.25 7.32 15.49
C LEU A 131 1.75 8.01 14.22
N ILE A 132 0.99 9.08 14.41
CA ILE A 132 0.58 9.97 13.33
C ILE A 132 1.09 11.38 13.67
N ASN A 133 1.99 11.88 12.83
CA ASN A 133 2.49 13.25 12.92
C ASN A 133 1.91 14.08 11.78
N SER A 134 1.43 15.24 12.08
CA SER A 134 0.95 16.20 11.09
C SER A 134 1.75 17.47 11.14
N THR A 135 2.01 18.07 9.97
CA THR A 135 2.61 19.41 9.89
C THR A 135 1.55 20.34 9.34
N ALA A 136 1.05 21.22 10.20
CA ALA A 136 0.10 22.23 9.79
C ALA A 136 0.80 23.28 8.92
N LYS A 137 0.05 23.82 7.96
CA LYS A 137 0.49 24.97 7.20
C LYS A 137 0.51 26.18 8.11
N THR A 138 1.65 26.73 8.31
CA THR A 138 1.79 28.04 9.01
C THR A 138 1.52 29.17 8.04
#